data_8cfd119f84c41d21db44aa5b436b37e2
#
_entry.id   8cfd119f84c41d21db44aa5b436b37e2
#
_cell.length_a   1.000
_cell.length_b   1.000
_cell.length_c   1.000
_cell.angle_alpha   90.00
_cell.angle_beta   90.00
_cell.angle_gamma   90.00
#
_symmetry.space_group_name_H-M   'P 1'
#
loop_
_entity.id
_entity.type
_entity.pdbx_description
1 polymer ?
#
loop_
_entity_poly.entity_id
_entity_poly.type
_entity_poly.pdbx_seq_one_letter_code
_entity_poly.pdbx_strand_id
1 'polypeptide(L)'
;VVESNKETIERLQNEDILFVYGNANDDDVLQSAGIERAECLISALPSDSDNVFVVLSARQMNKTARIISRASNESSYSKLKFAGANNVILPDKIGGDHMASLVVVPDLLEFIDNLSIVGNNTINIEEIAVEKLYDTSNIKTIQDLDLRKKTGCNVIGFKDEIGHYIINPEANQKLVPNSKVIVLGRPEQIQKLNSTYNIDINNDK
;
A
#
# COMPACT_ATOMS: atom_id res chain seq x y z
N VAL A 1 -7.84 12.52 13.85
CA VAL A 1 -7.91 11.31 14.70
C VAL A 1 -9.16 11.36 15.52
N VAL A 2 -9.87 10.23 15.73
CA VAL A 2 -10.95 10.11 16.73
C VAL A 2 -10.38 9.33 17.90
N GLU A 3 -10.49 9.89 19.12
CA GLU A 3 -9.90 9.31 20.33
C GLU A 3 -10.78 9.60 21.55
N SER A 4 -10.93 8.61 22.43
CA SER A 4 -11.71 8.71 23.68
C SER A 4 -10.84 8.74 24.94
N ASN A 5 -9.57 8.34 24.83
CA ASN A 5 -8.63 8.32 25.97
C ASN A 5 -8.02 9.72 26.17
N LYS A 6 -8.19 10.27 27.39
CA LYS A 6 -7.70 11.62 27.74
C LYS A 6 -6.19 11.76 27.69
N GLU A 7 -5.44 10.74 28.12
CA GLU A 7 -3.97 10.78 28.09
C GLU A 7 -3.45 10.81 26.65
N THR A 8 -4.08 10.04 25.76
CA THR A 8 -3.75 10.06 24.33
C THR A 8 -4.05 11.43 23.73
N ILE A 9 -5.16 12.07 24.12
CA ILE A 9 -5.53 13.40 23.64
C ILE A 9 -4.52 14.45 24.05
N GLU A 10 -4.03 14.43 25.30
CA GLU A 10 -3.00 15.36 25.75
C GLU A 10 -1.72 15.22 24.91
N ARG A 11 -1.35 13.99 24.53
CA ARG A 11 -0.21 13.75 23.62
C ARG A 11 -0.48 14.28 22.22
N LEU A 12 -1.67 14.02 21.64
CA LEU A 12 -2.04 14.53 20.32
C LEU A 12 -2.02 16.06 20.26
N GLN A 13 -2.45 16.73 21.34
CA GLN A 13 -2.37 18.19 21.47
C GLN A 13 -0.94 18.69 21.43
N ASN A 14 -0.05 18.02 22.19
CA ASN A 14 1.36 18.40 22.23
C ASN A 14 2.09 18.19 20.92
N GLU A 15 1.63 17.25 20.10
CA GLU A 15 2.17 16.94 18.77
C GLU A 15 1.48 17.73 17.63
N ASP A 16 0.57 18.67 17.96
CA ASP A 16 -0.21 19.47 17.01
C ASP A 16 -1.02 18.63 16.00
N ILE A 17 -1.51 17.47 16.45
CA ILE A 17 -2.32 16.55 15.63
C ILE A 17 -3.81 16.88 15.79
N LEU A 18 -4.52 17.07 14.68
CA LEU A 18 -5.96 17.30 14.69
C LEU A 18 -6.72 16.07 15.20
N PHE A 19 -7.63 16.27 16.16
CA PHE A 19 -8.44 15.20 16.71
C PHE A 19 -9.88 15.64 17.00
N VAL A 20 -10.76 14.64 17.11
CA VAL A 20 -12.11 14.76 17.66
C VAL A 20 -12.18 13.89 18.91
N TYR A 21 -12.55 14.49 20.05
CA TYR A 21 -12.77 13.74 21.28
C TYR A 21 -14.11 13.03 21.23
N GLY A 22 -14.13 11.73 21.38
CA GLY A 22 -15.35 10.93 21.43
C GLY A 22 -15.12 9.45 21.16
N ASN A 23 -16.22 8.71 21.25
CA ASN A 23 -16.22 7.29 20.90
C ASN A 23 -16.45 7.14 19.39
N ALA A 24 -15.58 6.41 18.70
CA ALA A 24 -15.71 6.17 17.26
C ALA A 24 -16.96 5.34 16.88
N ASN A 25 -17.62 4.68 17.84
CA ASN A 25 -18.89 4.00 17.62
C ASN A 25 -20.07 4.96 17.50
N ASP A 26 -19.89 6.24 17.83
CA ASP A 26 -20.95 7.26 17.76
C ASP A 26 -20.91 7.93 16.38
N ASP A 27 -22.02 7.88 15.67
CA ASP A 27 -22.14 8.42 14.32
C ASP A 27 -21.86 9.93 14.27
N ASP A 28 -22.32 10.70 15.26
CA ASP A 28 -22.08 12.15 15.36
C ASP A 28 -20.59 12.47 15.50
N VAL A 29 -19.83 11.60 16.18
CA VAL A 29 -18.38 11.74 16.33
C VAL A 29 -17.68 11.49 15.00
N LEU A 30 -18.09 10.46 14.25
CA LEU A 30 -17.57 10.19 12.91
C LEU A 30 -17.89 11.33 11.93
N GLN A 31 -19.10 11.89 11.99
CA GLN A 31 -19.48 13.06 11.19
C GLN A 31 -18.62 14.27 11.52
N SER A 32 -18.45 14.56 12.82
CA SER A 32 -17.59 15.66 13.30
C SER A 32 -16.13 15.49 12.85
N ALA A 33 -15.67 14.25 12.73
CA ALA A 33 -14.35 13.93 12.17
C ALA A 33 -14.28 14.08 10.65
N GLY A 34 -15.41 14.28 9.97
CA GLY A 34 -15.48 14.51 8.52
C GLY A 34 -15.48 13.23 7.69
N ILE A 35 -16.05 12.13 8.19
CA ILE A 35 -16.10 10.83 7.49
C ILE A 35 -16.73 10.94 6.09
N GLU A 36 -17.74 11.80 5.91
CA GLU A 36 -18.45 11.95 4.64
C GLU A 36 -17.55 12.43 3.48
N ARG A 37 -16.47 13.16 3.80
CA ARG A 37 -15.49 13.69 2.82
C ARG A 37 -14.12 13.01 2.90
N ALA A 38 -13.97 12.00 3.76
CA ALA A 38 -12.71 11.29 3.92
C ALA A 38 -12.41 10.42 2.70
N GLU A 39 -11.20 10.49 2.19
CA GLU A 39 -10.70 9.58 1.15
C GLU A 39 -10.34 8.21 1.73
N CYS A 40 -9.87 8.19 2.97
CA CYS A 40 -9.45 6.98 3.66
C CYS A 40 -9.85 7.00 5.14
N LEU A 41 -10.26 5.84 5.66
CA LEU A 41 -10.46 5.57 7.07
C LEU A 41 -9.59 4.39 7.50
N ILE A 42 -8.90 4.55 8.63
CA ILE A 42 -8.23 3.45 9.31
C ILE A 42 -8.92 3.23 10.66
N SER A 43 -9.55 2.05 10.84
CA SER A 43 -10.14 1.62 12.11
C SER A 43 -9.20 0.64 12.80
N ALA A 44 -8.63 1.06 13.93
CA ALA A 44 -7.61 0.30 14.67
C ALA A 44 -7.94 0.17 16.16
N LEU A 45 -9.23 0.07 16.50
CA LEU A 45 -9.69 -0.11 17.87
C LEU A 45 -9.24 -1.48 18.42
N PRO A 46 -9.10 -1.60 19.76
CA PRO A 46 -8.73 -2.87 20.38
C PRO A 46 -9.77 -4.00 20.18
N SER A 47 -11.06 -3.63 20.07
CA SER A 47 -12.17 -4.56 19.93
C SER A 47 -12.57 -4.76 18.47
N ASP A 48 -12.62 -6.03 18.04
CA ASP A 48 -13.05 -6.37 16.67
C ASP A 48 -14.51 -6.00 16.41
N SER A 49 -15.39 -6.11 17.42
CA SER A 49 -16.80 -5.70 17.31
C SER A 49 -16.93 -4.19 17.07
N ASP A 50 -16.14 -3.40 17.78
CA ASP A 50 -16.14 -1.94 17.59
C ASP A 50 -15.60 -1.57 16.20
N ASN A 51 -14.56 -2.25 15.75
CA ASN A 51 -14.08 -2.06 14.39
C ASN A 51 -15.17 -2.40 13.33
N VAL A 52 -15.95 -3.46 13.54
CA VAL A 52 -17.08 -3.80 12.64
C VAL A 52 -18.12 -2.68 12.65
N PHE A 53 -18.49 -2.14 13.82
CA PHE A 53 -19.42 -1.03 13.94
C PHE A 53 -18.93 0.22 13.20
N VAL A 54 -17.69 0.64 13.48
CA VAL A 54 -17.09 1.81 12.81
C VAL A 54 -17.06 1.63 11.29
N VAL A 55 -16.67 0.44 10.81
CA VAL A 55 -16.63 0.16 9.36
C VAL A 55 -18.03 0.22 8.74
N LEU A 56 -19.07 -0.31 9.41
CA LEU A 56 -20.45 -0.26 8.93
C LEU A 56 -20.95 1.18 8.84
N SER A 57 -20.84 1.95 9.93
CA SER A 57 -21.26 3.35 9.97
C SER A 57 -20.50 4.18 8.93
N ALA A 58 -19.19 4.03 8.86
CA ALA A 58 -18.36 4.75 7.90
C ALA A 58 -18.75 4.42 6.45
N ARG A 59 -18.98 3.14 6.12
CA ARG A 59 -19.42 2.73 4.77
C ARG A 59 -20.83 3.20 4.44
N GLN A 60 -21.71 3.32 5.45
CA GLN A 60 -23.03 3.88 5.26
C GLN A 60 -22.97 5.38 4.93
N MET A 61 -22.14 6.14 5.63
CA MET A 61 -21.97 7.59 5.47
C MET A 61 -21.12 7.93 4.21
N ASN A 62 -20.12 7.10 3.88
CA ASN A 62 -19.25 7.33 2.75
C ASN A 62 -19.05 6.05 1.93
N LYS A 63 -19.70 6.01 0.76
CA LYS A 63 -19.67 4.82 -0.14
C LYS A 63 -18.34 4.62 -0.84
N THR A 64 -17.53 5.65 -0.97
CA THR A 64 -16.32 5.67 -1.80
C THR A 64 -15.02 5.64 -0.99
N ALA A 65 -15.06 5.98 0.29
CA ALA A 65 -13.87 5.97 1.16
C ALA A 65 -13.16 4.61 1.13
N ARG A 66 -11.84 4.63 1.08
CA ARG A 66 -11.03 3.45 1.28
C ARG A 66 -10.96 3.13 2.78
N ILE A 67 -11.50 1.98 3.19
CA ILE A 67 -11.56 1.59 4.60
C ILE A 67 -10.57 0.47 4.86
N ILE A 68 -9.65 0.71 5.78
CA ILE A 68 -8.69 -0.26 6.30
C ILE A 68 -9.06 -0.55 7.75
N SER A 69 -9.19 -1.81 8.14
CA SER A 69 -9.53 -2.16 9.51
C SER A 69 -8.56 -3.16 10.12
N ARG A 70 -8.29 -3.00 11.41
CA ARG A 70 -7.61 -4.01 12.22
C ARG A 70 -8.60 -5.11 12.60
N ALA A 71 -8.11 -6.35 12.64
CA ALA A 71 -8.74 -7.48 13.31
C ALA A 71 -7.73 -8.16 14.24
N SER A 72 -8.18 -8.63 15.40
CA SER A 72 -7.39 -9.45 16.32
C SER A 72 -7.60 -10.94 16.05
N ASN A 73 -8.78 -11.32 15.53
CA ASN A 73 -9.14 -12.71 15.25
C ASN A 73 -9.42 -12.95 13.77
N GLU A 74 -9.01 -14.11 13.26
CA GLU A 74 -9.30 -14.51 11.86
C GLU A 74 -10.81 -14.58 11.57
N SER A 75 -11.63 -14.97 12.57
CA SER A 75 -13.08 -15.00 12.43
C SER A 75 -13.71 -13.63 12.18
N SER A 76 -13.05 -12.56 12.60
CA SER A 76 -13.48 -11.18 12.38
C SER A 76 -13.13 -10.65 10.98
N TYR A 77 -12.15 -11.27 10.30
CA TYR A 77 -11.73 -10.88 8.97
C TYR A 77 -12.90 -10.82 7.98
N SER A 78 -13.63 -11.93 7.86
CA SER A 78 -14.78 -12.04 6.93
C SER A 78 -15.90 -11.05 7.29
N LYS A 79 -16.14 -10.84 8.59
CA LYS A 79 -17.16 -9.88 9.07
C LYS A 79 -16.80 -8.45 8.69
N LEU A 80 -15.54 -8.05 8.89
CA LEU A 80 -15.05 -6.72 8.51
C LEU A 80 -15.07 -6.50 7.00
N LYS A 81 -14.70 -7.53 6.22
CA LYS A 81 -14.85 -7.48 4.75
C LYS A 81 -16.30 -7.30 4.33
N PHE A 82 -17.22 -8.03 4.94
CA PHE A 82 -18.66 -7.93 4.68
C PHE A 82 -19.22 -6.57 5.11
N ALA A 83 -18.74 -6.01 6.23
CA ALA A 83 -19.10 -4.66 6.70
C ALA A 83 -18.65 -3.55 5.74
N GLY A 84 -17.75 -3.85 4.78
CA GLY A 84 -17.32 -2.91 3.75
C GLY A 84 -15.86 -2.45 3.85
N ALA A 85 -15.02 -3.12 4.66
CA ALA A 85 -13.59 -2.84 4.69
C ALA A 85 -12.92 -3.26 3.38
N ASN A 86 -12.16 -2.35 2.76
CA ASN A 86 -11.33 -2.65 1.59
C ASN A 86 -10.16 -3.57 1.95
N ASN A 87 -9.53 -3.30 3.10
CA ASN A 87 -8.43 -4.12 3.63
C ASN A 87 -8.68 -4.43 5.10
N VAL A 88 -8.33 -5.65 5.52
CA VAL A 88 -8.34 -6.07 6.92
C VAL A 88 -6.95 -6.58 7.28
N ILE A 89 -6.39 -6.08 8.34
CA ILE A 89 -5.04 -6.40 8.83
C ILE A 89 -5.15 -7.14 10.15
N LEU A 90 -4.41 -8.25 10.27
CA LEU A 90 -4.23 -9.02 11.51
C LEU A 90 -2.78 -8.80 12.00
N PRO A 91 -2.50 -7.78 12.82
CA PRO A 91 -1.13 -7.43 13.21
C PRO A 91 -0.39 -8.56 13.93
N ASP A 92 -1.08 -9.25 14.82
CA ASP A 92 -0.49 -10.34 15.62
C ASP A 92 -0.08 -11.52 14.73
N LYS A 93 -0.86 -11.83 13.69
CA LYS A 93 -0.51 -12.85 12.70
C LYS A 93 0.70 -12.44 11.88
N ILE A 94 0.70 -11.20 11.36
CA ILE A 94 1.83 -10.65 10.58
C ILE A 94 3.10 -10.66 11.43
N GLY A 95 3.01 -10.18 12.68
CA GLY A 95 4.13 -10.19 13.61
C GLY A 95 4.63 -11.59 13.94
N GLY A 96 3.72 -12.54 14.15
CA GLY A 96 4.04 -13.94 14.39
C GLY A 96 4.74 -14.61 13.22
N ASP A 97 4.21 -14.42 12.00
CA ASP A 97 4.81 -14.94 10.77
C ASP A 97 6.21 -14.33 10.53
N HIS A 98 6.38 -13.04 10.82
CA HIS A 98 7.66 -12.37 10.70
C HIS A 98 8.68 -12.91 11.72
N MET A 99 8.27 -13.07 12.99
CA MET A 99 9.15 -13.67 14.02
C MET A 99 9.57 -15.10 13.67
N ALA A 100 8.65 -15.92 13.15
CA ALA A 100 8.96 -17.27 12.69
C ALA A 100 9.96 -17.24 11.52
N SER A 101 9.80 -16.32 10.60
CA SER A 101 10.70 -16.16 9.45
C SER A 101 12.12 -15.74 9.86
N LEU A 102 12.27 -14.91 10.91
CA LEU A 102 13.58 -14.56 11.48
C LEU A 102 14.36 -15.78 12.02
N VAL A 103 13.65 -16.84 12.44
CA VAL A 103 14.28 -18.09 12.87
C VAL A 103 14.70 -18.96 11.67
N VAL A 104 13.91 -18.97 10.60
CA VAL A 104 14.09 -19.89 9.46
C VAL A 104 15.01 -19.31 8.39
N VAL A 105 14.89 -18.00 8.11
CA VAL A 105 15.59 -17.33 6.98
C VAL A 105 16.07 -15.91 7.36
N PRO A 106 16.89 -15.75 8.43
CA PRO A 106 17.28 -14.43 8.94
C PRO A 106 17.96 -13.55 7.87
N ASP A 107 18.92 -14.11 7.14
CA ASP A 107 19.69 -13.37 6.13
C ASP A 107 18.81 -12.85 4.98
N LEU A 108 17.79 -13.64 4.62
CA LEU A 108 16.85 -13.22 3.58
C LEU A 108 15.97 -12.06 4.05
N LEU A 109 15.54 -12.07 5.31
CA LEU A 109 14.76 -10.96 5.86
C LEU A 109 15.60 -9.69 5.96
N GLU A 110 16.83 -9.78 6.46
CA GLU A 110 17.75 -8.64 6.47
C GLU A 110 17.97 -8.08 5.06
N PHE A 111 18.09 -8.95 4.06
CA PHE A 111 18.19 -8.54 2.65
C PHE A 111 16.92 -7.83 2.18
N ILE A 112 15.71 -8.35 2.51
CA ILE A 112 14.43 -7.74 2.13
C ILE A 112 14.23 -6.40 2.82
N ASP A 113 14.59 -6.27 4.11
CA ASP A 113 14.50 -5.02 4.87
C ASP A 113 15.41 -3.93 4.29
N ASN A 114 16.52 -4.34 3.68
CA ASN A 114 17.40 -3.44 2.91
C ASN A 114 16.84 -3.08 1.52
N LEU A 115 15.78 -3.75 1.04
CA LEU A 115 15.02 -3.38 -0.16
C LEU A 115 13.93 -2.38 0.23
N SER A 116 14.26 -1.11 0.37
CA SER A 116 13.27 -0.08 0.75
C SER A 116 12.39 0.33 -0.43
N ILE A 117 11.08 0.46 -0.16
CA ILE A 117 10.13 1.06 -1.11
C ILE A 117 10.26 2.60 -1.11
N VAL A 118 10.81 3.18 -0.02
CA VAL A 118 11.03 4.64 0.11
C VAL A 118 12.18 4.91 1.07
N GLY A 119 13.29 5.52 0.62
CA GLY A 119 14.36 6.00 1.52
C GLY A 119 15.72 6.21 0.88
N ASN A 120 16.50 7.07 1.51
CA ASN A 120 17.73 7.70 1.02
C ASN A 120 18.99 6.84 1.02
N ASN A 121 19.02 5.59 0.71
CA ASN A 121 20.28 4.83 0.46
C ASN A 121 20.05 3.33 0.22
N THR A 122 18.85 2.94 -0.15
CA THR A 122 18.45 1.54 -0.32
C THR A 122 18.01 1.27 -1.75
N ILE A 123 18.00 0.03 -2.15
CA ILE A 123 17.51 -0.41 -3.45
C ILE A 123 16.00 -0.11 -3.52
N ASN A 124 15.57 0.65 -4.51
CA ASN A 124 14.18 1.01 -4.69
C ASN A 124 13.47 0.02 -5.60
N ILE A 125 12.20 -0.29 -5.23
CA ILE A 125 11.26 -1.02 -6.08
C ILE A 125 10.20 -0.03 -6.53
N GLU A 126 10.00 0.09 -7.84
CA GLU A 126 8.98 0.97 -8.42
C GLU A 126 8.06 0.23 -9.37
N GLU A 127 6.78 0.60 -9.36
CA GLU A 127 5.76 0.14 -10.28
C GLU A 127 5.55 1.20 -11.36
N ILE A 128 5.78 0.84 -12.62
CA ILE A 128 5.73 1.78 -13.75
C ILE A 128 4.72 1.29 -14.78
N ALA A 129 3.77 2.15 -15.14
CA ALA A 129 2.83 1.89 -16.23
C ALA A 129 3.59 1.77 -17.57
N VAL A 130 3.22 0.78 -18.36
CA VAL A 130 3.90 0.46 -19.63
C VAL A 130 3.83 1.64 -20.60
N GLU A 131 2.76 2.41 -20.58
CA GLU A 131 2.56 3.61 -21.39
C GLU A 131 3.59 4.73 -21.11
N LYS A 132 4.17 4.74 -19.90
CA LYS A 132 5.24 5.68 -19.56
C LYS A 132 6.60 5.27 -20.14
N LEU A 133 6.76 4.02 -20.56
CA LEU A 133 8.02 3.48 -21.08
C LEU A 133 8.14 3.53 -22.60
N TYR A 134 7.02 3.44 -23.32
CA TYR A 134 7.02 3.51 -24.79
C TYR A 134 5.61 3.71 -25.34
N ASP A 135 5.50 4.08 -26.62
CA ASP A 135 4.23 4.13 -27.35
C ASP A 135 3.70 2.72 -27.61
N THR A 136 2.60 2.38 -26.95
CA THR A 136 1.98 1.04 -26.96
C THR A 136 1.26 0.68 -28.26
N SER A 137 1.29 1.54 -29.29
CA SER A 137 0.77 1.24 -30.64
C SER A 137 1.50 0.06 -31.30
N ASN A 138 2.77 -0.18 -30.89
CA ASN A 138 3.57 -1.33 -31.35
C ASN A 138 4.08 -2.11 -30.12
N ILE A 139 3.43 -3.24 -29.83
CA ILE A 139 3.68 -4.03 -28.63
C ILE A 139 5.13 -4.52 -28.60
N LYS A 140 5.84 -4.15 -27.51
CA LYS A 140 7.20 -4.57 -27.20
C LYS A 140 7.22 -5.67 -26.16
N THR A 141 8.37 -6.32 -26.03
CA THR A 141 8.68 -7.24 -24.95
C THR A 141 9.59 -6.58 -23.90
N ILE A 142 9.77 -7.22 -22.76
CA ILE A 142 10.76 -6.78 -21.75
C ILE A 142 12.16 -6.69 -22.38
N GLN A 143 12.52 -7.66 -23.23
CA GLN A 143 13.80 -7.68 -23.96
C GLN A 143 13.96 -6.48 -24.89
N ASP A 144 12.90 -6.08 -25.60
CA ASP A 144 12.93 -4.93 -26.53
C ASP A 144 13.14 -3.61 -25.80
N LEU A 145 12.64 -3.48 -24.56
CA LEU A 145 12.87 -2.30 -23.74
C LEU A 145 14.32 -2.15 -23.32
N ASP A 146 15.00 -3.28 -23.08
CA ASP A 146 16.42 -3.35 -22.65
C ASP A 146 16.73 -2.40 -21.47
N LEU A 147 15.84 -2.39 -20.46
CA LEU A 147 15.90 -1.46 -19.31
C LEU A 147 17.22 -1.58 -18.56
N ARG A 148 17.70 -2.82 -18.38
CA ARG A 148 18.95 -3.07 -17.66
C ARG A 148 20.15 -2.38 -18.30
N LYS A 149 20.26 -2.43 -19.62
CA LYS A 149 21.36 -1.79 -20.35
C LYS A 149 21.23 -0.27 -20.39
N LYS A 150 20.00 0.24 -20.53
CA LYS A 150 19.74 1.67 -20.64
C LYS A 150 19.85 2.40 -19.30
N THR A 151 19.31 1.81 -18.22
CA THR A 151 19.15 2.46 -16.93
C THR A 151 19.88 1.78 -15.77
N GLY A 152 20.21 0.50 -15.92
CA GLY A 152 20.76 -0.34 -14.85
C GLY A 152 19.69 -1.05 -14.02
N CYS A 153 18.40 -0.71 -14.19
CA CYS A 153 17.29 -1.33 -13.46
C CYS A 153 16.98 -2.74 -13.99
N ASN A 154 16.59 -3.64 -13.11
CA ASN A 154 16.10 -4.96 -13.47
C ASN A 154 14.56 -4.99 -13.35
N VAL A 155 13.89 -5.63 -14.32
CA VAL A 155 12.47 -5.98 -14.20
C VAL A 155 12.37 -7.24 -13.33
N ILE A 156 11.71 -7.13 -12.18
CA ILE A 156 11.50 -8.23 -11.22
C ILE A 156 10.07 -8.74 -11.19
N GLY A 157 9.14 -7.98 -11.78
CA GLY A 157 7.72 -8.32 -11.82
C GLY A 157 7.00 -7.65 -12.98
N PHE A 158 5.86 -8.22 -13.32
CA PHE A 158 4.93 -7.69 -14.30
C PHE A 158 3.51 -7.84 -13.75
N LYS A 159 2.70 -6.81 -13.91
CA LYS A 159 1.28 -6.82 -13.57
C LYS A 159 0.48 -6.66 -14.86
N ASP A 160 -0.35 -7.65 -15.18
CA ASP A 160 -1.19 -7.61 -16.38
C ASP A 160 -2.37 -6.62 -16.25
N GLU A 161 -3.10 -6.43 -17.34
CA GLU A 161 -4.25 -5.52 -17.44
C GLU A 161 -5.42 -5.92 -16.54
N ILE A 162 -5.49 -7.17 -16.08
CA ILE A 162 -6.52 -7.67 -15.16
C ILE A 162 -6.05 -7.71 -13.71
N GLY A 163 -4.80 -7.29 -13.45
CA GLY A 163 -4.23 -7.11 -12.12
C GLY A 163 -3.48 -8.32 -11.55
N HIS A 164 -3.23 -9.38 -12.33
CA HIS A 164 -2.41 -10.51 -11.89
C HIS A 164 -0.92 -10.17 -11.93
N TYR A 165 -0.19 -10.62 -10.90
CA TYR A 165 1.23 -10.43 -10.80
C TYR A 165 2.00 -11.66 -11.33
N ILE A 166 2.98 -11.41 -12.20
CA ILE A 166 3.97 -12.39 -12.66
C ILE A 166 5.31 -12.00 -12.06
N ILE A 167 5.84 -12.84 -11.16
CA ILE A 167 7.16 -12.64 -10.55
C ILE A 167 8.22 -13.21 -11.47
N ASN A 168 9.33 -12.48 -11.65
CA ASN A 168 10.42 -12.85 -12.54
C ASN A 168 9.93 -13.18 -13.96
N PRO A 169 9.29 -12.23 -14.67
CA PRO A 169 8.73 -12.45 -15.98
C PRO A 169 9.83 -12.80 -16.99
N GLU A 170 9.49 -13.60 -17.99
CA GLU A 170 10.41 -13.95 -19.06
C GLU A 170 10.75 -12.73 -19.94
N ALA A 171 11.91 -12.76 -20.58
CA ALA A 171 12.37 -11.67 -21.45
C ALA A 171 11.42 -11.40 -22.65
N ASN A 172 10.71 -12.44 -23.11
CA ASN A 172 9.71 -12.38 -24.20
C ASN A 172 8.32 -11.95 -23.72
N GLN A 173 8.11 -11.67 -22.42
CA GLN A 173 6.85 -11.16 -21.88
C GLN A 173 6.43 -9.91 -22.64
N LYS A 174 5.25 -9.95 -23.27
CA LYS A 174 4.66 -8.81 -23.98
C LYS A 174 4.16 -7.77 -23.00
N LEU A 175 4.47 -6.54 -23.29
CA LEU A 175 4.07 -5.38 -22.52
C LEU A 175 2.84 -4.76 -23.18
N VAL A 176 1.66 -5.11 -22.68
CA VAL A 176 0.38 -4.66 -23.25
C VAL A 176 -0.11 -3.38 -22.55
N PRO A 177 -1.00 -2.58 -23.21
CA PRO A 177 -1.61 -1.42 -22.57
C PRO A 177 -2.30 -1.77 -21.23
N ASN A 178 -2.33 -0.81 -20.30
CA ASN A 178 -2.87 -0.97 -18.94
C ASN A 178 -2.14 -2.00 -18.07
N SER A 179 -0.97 -2.46 -18.51
CA SER A 179 -0.09 -3.29 -17.69
C SER A 179 1.02 -2.47 -17.04
N LYS A 180 1.71 -3.06 -16.06
CA LYS A 180 2.78 -2.39 -15.32
C LYS A 180 4.00 -3.30 -15.18
N VAL A 181 5.18 -2.71 -15.19
CA VAL A 181 6.41 -3.39 -14.82
C VAL A 181 6.83 -2.99 -13.42
N ILE A 182 7.36 -3.96 -12.66
CA ILE A 182 7.96 -3.72 -11.36
C ILE A 182 9.46 -3.81 -11.55
N VAL A 183 10.13 -2.71 -11.26
CA VAL A 183 11.58 -2.57 -11.46
C VAL A 183 12.30 -2.47 -10.12
N LEU A 184 13.50 -3.02 -10.08
CA LEU A 184 14.44 -2.95 -8.98
C LEU A 184 15.68 -2.20 -9.44
N GLY A 185 16.08 -1.18 -8.69
CA GLY A 185 17.28 -0.40 -8.98
C GLY A 185 17.82 0.33 -7.77
N ARG A 186 19.10 0.73 -7.82
CA ARG A 186 19.65 1.69 -6.86
C ARG A 186 19.07 3.08 -7.12
N PRO A 187 19.13 4.01 -6.16
CA PRO A 187 18.58 5.36 -6.34
C PRO A 187 19.03 6.04 -7.64
N GLU A 188 20.31 5.92 -7.99
CA GLU A 188 20.87 6.54 -9.21
C GLU A 188 20.31 5.86 -10.49
N GLN A 189 20.05 4.56 -10.43
CA GLN A 189 19.48 3.80 -11.55
C GLN A 189 18.01 4.15 -11.77
N ILE A 190 17.24 4.28 -10.67
CA ILE A 190 15.86 4.75 -10.71
C ILE A 190 15.79 6.20 -11.21
N GLN A 191 16.67 7.07 -10.71
CA GLN A 191 16.75 8.45 -11.21
C GLN A 191 17.06 8.50 -12.71
N LYS A 192 17.99 7.64 -13.17
CA LYS A 192 18.29 7.52 -14.60
C LYS A 192 17.11 6.97 -15.40
N LEU A 193 16.37 6.01 -14.86
CA LEU A 193 15.14 5.48 -15.46
C LEU A 193 14.12 6.61 -15.64
N ASN A 194 13.83 7.35 -14.58
CA ASN A 194 12.88 8.46 -14.59
C ASN A 194 13.28 9.55 -15.61
N SER A 195 14.55 9.92 -15.65
CA SER A 195 15.05 10.90 -16.63
C SER A 195 15.02 10.37 -18.07
N THR A 196 15.29 9.08 -18.30
CA THR A 196 15.30 8.47 -19.63
C THR A 196 13.90 8.39 -20.25
N TYR A 197 12.87 8.19 -19.41
CA TYR A 197 11.47 7.99 -19.86
C TYR A 197 10.56 9.15 -19.47
N ASN A 198 11.08 10.27 -18.93
CA ASN A 198 10.33 11.44 -18.47
C ASN A 198 9.19 11.07 -17.50
N ILE A 199 9.50 10.22 -16.52
CA ILE A 199 8.53 9.78 -15.50
C ILE A 199 8.59 10.76 -14.34
N ASP A 200 7.51 11.52 -14.11
CA ASP A 200 7.36 12.40 -12.94
C ASP A 200 6.89 11.58 -11.72
N ILE A 201 7.74 11.49 -10.69
CA ILE A 201 7.48 10.77 -9.44
C ILE A 201 6.36 11.43 -8.61
N ASN A 202 6.04 12.70 -8.86
CA ASN A 202 5.14 13.50 -8.01
C ASN A 202 3.66 13.49 -8.41
N ASN A 203 3.25 12.82 -9.49
CA ASN A 203 1.88 12.88 -9.99
C ASN A 203 1.04 11.60 -9.74
N ASP A 204 1.57 10.57 -9.10
CA ASP A 204 0.86 9.28 -8.91
C ASP A 204 0.68 8.91 -7.40
N LYS A 205 0.59 9.94 -6.51
CA LYS A 205 0.24 9.71 -5.08
C LYS A 205 -1.17 10.16 -4.76
#